data_817465ea6b6fedfef653554c97ace7af
#
_entry.id   817465ea6b6fedfef653554c97ace7af
#
_cell.length_a   1.000
_cell.length_b   1.000
_cell.length_c   1.000
_cell.angle_alpha   90.00
_cell.angle_beta   90.00
_cell.angle_gamma   90.00
#
_symmetry.space_group_name_H-M   'P 1'
#
loop_
_entity.id
_entity.type
_entity.pdbx_description
1 polymer ?
#
loop_
_entity_poly.entity_id
_entity_poly.type
_entity_poly.pdbx_seq_one_letter_code
_entity_poly.pdbx_strand_id
1 'polypeptide(L)'
;MDMGTLSTILVVALVVVVLLFLVRATRIGRRRPQLRPLPAESRDRYISEWDEIETKFVDAPEQAVREAEALVMSVLRERGHPLMERDLPPEVQRAHRLAYSSRDKTEGMRQALLNYRAVVEGMVGSEDKARREQRRREMA
;
A
#
# COMPACT_ATOMS: atom_id res chain seq x y z
N MET A 1 26.28 7.72 42.22
CA MET A 1 25.91 6.80 41.12
C MET A 1 26.89 5.65 41.15
N ASP A 2 26.39 4.46 41.44
CA ASP A 2 27.22 3.26 41.53
C ASP A 2 27.65 2.83 40.14
N MET A 3 28.89 2.37 40.00
CA MET A 3 29.46 1.90 38.73
C MET A 3 28.57 0.83 38.05
N GLY A 4 27.77 0.08 38.83
CA GLY A 4 26.82 -0.90 38.34
C GLY A 4 25.61 -0.29 37.60
N THR A 5 25.10 0.84 38.06
CA THR A 5 23.96 1.52 37.40
C THR A 5 24.37 2.17 36.09
N LEU A 6 25.55 2.73 36.01
CA LEU A 6 26.12 3.28 34.77
C LEU A 6 26.32 2.19 33.71
N SER A 7 26.85 1.02 34.12
CA SER A 7 27.05 -0.13 33.22
C SER A 7 25.70 -0.66 32.68
N THR A 8 24.68 -0.75 33.54
CA THR A 8 23.34 -1.22 33.13
C THR A 8 22.68 -0.26 32.14
N ILE A 9 22.77 1.05 32.37
CA ILE A 9 22.21 2.07 31.48
C ILE A 9 22.89 2.01 30.11
N LEU A 10 24.21 1.83 30.09
CA LEU A 10 24.97 1.75 28.84
C LEU A 10 24.60 0.51 28.01
N VAL A 11 24.40 -0.64 28.67
CA VAL A 11 23.97 -1.88 28.01
C VAL A 11 22.55 -1.74 27.46
N VAL A 12 21.62 -1.17 28.22
CA VAL A 12 20.24 -0.94 27.76
C VAL A 12 20.24 0.04 26.57
N ALA A 13 20.99 1.12 26.63
CA ALA A 13 21.11 2.06 25.51
C ALA A 13 21.67 1.39 24.25
N LEU A 14 22.68 0.54 24.39
CA LEU A 14 23.25 -0.21 23.28
C LEU A 14 22.23 -1.16 22.65
N VAL A 15 21.48 -1.90 23.47
CA VAL A 15 20.42 -2.83 23.00
C VAL A 15 19.34 -2.06 22.24
N VAL A 16 18.89 -0.91 22.75
CA VAL A 16 17.89 -0.07 22.09
C VAL A 16 18.42 0.43 20.75
N VAL A 17 19.66 0.89 20.68
CA VAL A 17 20.28 1.34 19.42
C VAL A 17 20.37 0.20 18.41
N VAL A 18 20.79 -0.99 18.83
CA VAL A 18 20.87 -2.19 17.97
C VAL A 18 19.49 -2.58 17.47
N LEU A 19 18.45 -2.58 18.33
CA LEU A 19 17.08 -2.86 17.93
C LEU A 19 16.54 -1.84 16.94
N LEU A 20 16.79 -0.55 17.16
CA LEU A 20 16.41 0.53 16.22
C LEU A 20 17.16 0.38 14.89
N PHE A 21 18.42 0.00 14.92
CA PHE A 21 19.20 -0.25 13.70
C PHE A 21 18.69 -1.46 12.93
N LEU A 22 18.35 -2.57 13.62
CA LEU A 22 17.75 -3.77 13.00
C LEU A 22 16.40 -3.45 12.38
N VAL A 23 15.52 -2.72 13.08
CA VAL A 23 14.22 -2.28 12.55
C VAL A 23 14.41 -1.37 11.32
N ARG A 24 15.40 -0.51 11.34
CA ARG A 24 15.70 0.38 10.22
C ARG A 24 16.30 -0.39 9.03
N ALA A 25 17.19 -1.34 9.29
CA ALA A 25 17.79 -2.20 8.26
C ALA A 25 16.75 -3.08 7.55
N THR A 26 15.77 -3.63 8.27
CA THR A 26 14.67 -4.39 7.68
C THR A 26 13.72 -3.52 6.85
N ARG A 27 13.61 -2.23 7.16
CA ARG A 27 12.83 -1.27 6.35
C ARG A 27 13.57 -0.81 5.08
N ILE A 28 14.90 -0.72 5.13
CA ILE A 28 15.73 -0.30 3.99
C ILE A 28 15.87 -1.42 2.94
N GLY A 29 15.72 -2.70 3.35
CA GLY A 29 15.86 -3.86 2.47
C GLY A 29 14.67 -4.14 1.56
N ARG A 30 13.54 -3.45 1.70
CA ARG A 30 12.43 -3.53 0.73
C ARG A 30 12.79 -2.69 -0.49
N ARG A 31 13.50 -3.28 -1.44
CA ARG A 31 13.67 -2.72 -2.78
C ARG A 31 12.27 -2.42 -3.30
N ARG A 32 11.97 -1.14 -3.54
CA ARG A 32 10.73 -0.75 -4.23
C ARG A 32 10.75 -1.46 -5.57
N PRO A 33 9.77 -2.29 -5.89
CA PRO A 33 9.72 -2.97 -7.17
C PRO A 33 9.72 -1.92 -8.27
N GLN A 34 10.48 -2.16 -9.34
CA GLN A 34 10.41 -1.33 -10.53
C GLN A 34 9.10 -1.64 -11.24
N LEU A 35 8.14 -0.74 -11.12
CA LEU A 35 6.81 -0.91 -11.70
C LEU A 35 6.83 -0.50 -13.18
N ARG A 36 6.17 -1.29 -14.01
CA ARG A 36 5.97 -0.96 -15.42
C ARG A 36 4.94 0.16 -15.55
N PRO A 37 5.10 1.08 -16.52
CA PRO A 37 4.08 2.06 -16.82
C PRO A 37 2.80 1.38 -17.33
N LEU A 38 1.63 1.92 -16.94
CA LEU A 38 0.35 1.49 -17.49
C LEU A 38 0.07 2.19 -18.81
N PRO A 39 -0.38 1.47 -19.86
CA PRO A 39 -0.95 2.09 -21.04
C PRO A 39 -2.14 2.99 -20.69
N ALA A 40 -2.37 4.05 -21.45
CA ALA A 40 -3.49 4.98 -21.20
C ALA A 40 -4.84 4.26 -21.20
N GLU A 41 -5.03 3.32 -22.12
CA GLU A 41 -6.24 2.50 -22.23
C GLU A 41 -6.49 1.65 -20.95
N SER A 42 -5.44 1.01 -20.43
CA SER A 42 -5.55 0.25 -19.18
C SER A 42 -5.90 1.15 -18.00
N ARG A 43 -5.34 2.35 -17.95
CA ARG A 43 -5.62 3.34 -16.93
C ARG A 43 -7.10 3.75 -16.92
N ASP A 44 -7.62 4.13 -18.08
CA ASP A 44 -9.02 4.56 -18.23
C ASP A 44 -9.98 3.42 -17.87
N ARG A 45 -9.65 2.19 -18.26
CA ARG A 45 -10.41 0.99 -17.87
C ARG A 45 -10.42 0.80 -16.36
N TYR A 46 -9.29 0.86 -15.67
CA TYR A 46 -9.24 0.67 -14.22
C TYR A 46 -9.97 1.77 -13.45
N ILE A 47 -9.95 3.01 -13.93
CA ILE A 47 -10.73 4.11 -13.35
C ILE A 47 -12.23 3.83 -13.50
N SER A 48 -12.67 3.42 -14.69
CA SER A 48 -14.09 3.10 -14.94
C SER A 48 -14.58 1.91 -14.10
N GLU A 49 -13.78 0.84 -14.02
CA GLU A 49 -14.10 -0.33 -13.19
C GLU A 49 -14.16 0.06 -11.69
N TRP A 50 -13.28 0.96 -11.24
CA TRP A 50 -13.32 1.46 -9.87
C TRP A 50 -14.60 2.23 -9.55
N ASP A 51 -15.04 3.10 -10.43
CA ASP A 51 -16.27 3.87 -10.27
C ASP A 51 -17.51 2.95 -10.17
N GLU A 52 -17.54 1.85 -10.94
CA GLU A 52 -18.57 0.83 -10.85
C GLU A 52 -18.55 0.10 -9.49
N ILE A 53 -17.36 -0.22 -8.96
CA ILE A 53 -17.20 -0.85 -7.65
C ILE A 53 -17.68 0.07 -6.53
N GLU A 54 -17.35 1.36 -6.57
CA GLU A 54 -17.82 2.33 -5.57
C GLU A 54 -19.35 2.46 -5.58
N THR A 55 -19.95 2.50 -6.75
CA THR A 55 -21.40 2.52 -6.89
C THR A 55 -22.05 1.26 -6.32
N LYS A 56 -21.48 0.10 -6.62
CA LYS A 56 -21.95 -1.20 -6.14
C LYS A 56 -21.86 -1.35 -4.62
N PHE A 57 -20.92 -0.69 -3.98
CA PHE A 57 -20.70 -0.80 -2.53
C PHE A 57 -21.93 -0.42 -1.71
N VAL A 58 -22.78 0.48 -2.20
CA VAL A 58 -24.00 0.90 -1.52
C VAL A 58 -24.99 -0.25 -1.33
N ASP A 59 -25.15 -1.08 -2.37
CA ASP A 59 -26.16 -2.15 -2.37
C ASP A 59 -25.56 -3.53 -2.03
N ALA A 60 -24.30 -3.75 -2.37
CA ALA A 60 -23.61 -5.04 -2.22
C ALA A 60 -22.18 -4.89 -1.74
N PRO A 61 -21.94 -4.47 -0.48
CA PRO A 61 -20.61 -4.12 0.02
C PRO A 61 -19.62 -5.30 0.00
N GLU A 62 -20.07 -6.51 0.31
CA GLU A 62 -19.19 -7.69 0.27
C GLU A 62 -18.71 -8.01 -1.16
N GLN A 63 -19.60 -7.87 -2.13
CA GLN A 63 -19.23 -8.08 -3.53
C GLN A 63 -18.30 -6.98 -4.02
N ALA A 64 -18.60 -5.73 -3.70
CA ALA A 64 -17.75 -4.59 -4.08
C ALA A 64 -16.33 -4.72 -3.52
N VAL A 65 -16.16 -5.14 -2.27
CA VAL A 65 -14.85 -5.36 -1.67
C VAL A 65 -14.08 -6.48 -2.38
N ARG A 66 -14.74 -7.59 -2.73
CA ARG A 66 -14.08 -8.66 -3.50
C ARG A 66 -13.66 -8.20 -4.89
N GLU A 67 -14.49 -7.43 -5.56
CA GLU A 67 -14.17 -6.86 -6.88
C GLU A 67 -13.03 -5.84 -6.78
N ALA A 68 -13.02 -5.01 -5.74
CA ALA A 68 -11.92 -4.07 -5.47
C ALA A 68 -10.58 -4.80 -5.25
N GLU A 69 -10.59 -5.88 -4.48
CA GLU A 69 -9.39 -6.72 -4.28
C GLU A 69 -8.90 -7.30 -5.61
N ALA A 70 -9.79 -7.87 -6.41
CA ALA A 70 -9.47 -8.43 -7.71
C ALA A 70 -8.89 -7.37 -8.67
N LEU A 71 -9.47 -6.18 -8.70
CA LEU A 71 -8.99 -5.05 -9.51
C LEU A 71 -7.60 -4.61 -9.07
N VAL A 72 -7.37 -4.43 -7.77
CA VAL A 72 -6.05 -4.07 -7.22
C VAL A 72 -5.00 -5.10 -7.60
N MET A 73 -5.30 -6.40 -7.47
CA MET A 73 -4.38 -7.46 -7.85
C MET A 73 -4.08 -7.46 -9.36
N SER A 74 -5.06 -7.10 -10.19
CA SER A 74 -4.88 -6.96 -11.64
C SER A 74 -3.96 -5.80 -12.00
N VAL A 75 -4.16 -4.64 -11.38
CA VAL A 75 -3.30 -3.46 -11.54
C VAL A 75 -1.86 -3.76 -11.13
N LEU A 76 -1.67 -4.37 -9.96
CA LEU A 76 -0.36 -4.75 -9.45
C LEU A 76 0.35 -5.73 -10.41
N ARG A 77 -0.38 -6.74 -10.91
CA ARG A 77 0.15 -7.72 -11.87
C ARG A 77 0.56 -7.06 -13.17
N GLU A 78 -0.28 -6.20 -13.75
CA GLU A 78 0.02 -5.51 -15.00
C GLU A 78 1.25 -4.61 -14.85
N ARG A 79 1.43 -3.98 -13.70
CA ARG A 79 2.62 -3.19 -13.38
C ARG A 79 3.86 -4.01 -13.00
N GLY A 80 3.75 -5.33 -12.95
CA GLY A 80 4.87 -6.22 -12.60
C GLY A 80 5.24 -6.21 -11.11
N HIS A 81 4.29 -5.83 -10.23
CA HIS A 81 4.49 -5.92 -8.79
C HIS A 81 4.48 -7.38 -8.32
N PRO A 82 5.38 -7.79 -7.39
CA PRO A 82 5.31 -9.11 -6.78
C PRO A 82 3.98 -9.31 -6.05
N LEU A 83 3.34 -10.47 -6.25
CA LEU A 83 2.00 -10.77 -5.71
C LEU A 83 2.04 -11.69 -4.48
N MET A 84 3.21 -12.01 -3.94
CA MET A 84 3.30 -12.72 -2.66
C MET A 84 2.78 -11.82 -1.54
N GLU A 85 2.01 -12.37 -0.61
CA GLU A 85 1.36 -11.62 0.48
C GLU A 85 2.33 -10.69 1.24
N ARG A 86 3.53 -11.18 1.54
CA ARG A 86 4.58 -10.38 2.22
C ARG A 86 5.09 -9.18 1.40
N ASP A 87 4.95 -9.24 0.08
CA ASP A 87 5.47 -8.24 -0.86
C ASP A 87 4.39 -7.24 -1.30
N LEU A 88 3.11 -7.54 -1.01
CA LEU A 88 2.00 -6.65 -1.31
C LEU A 88 2.14 -5.29 -0.62
N PRO A 89 1.65 -4.21 -1.22
CA PRO A 89 1.58 -2.92 -0.57
C PRO A 89 0.91 -3.01 0.82
N PRO A 90 1.39 -2.27 1.83
CA PRO A 90 0.84 -2.34 3.19
C PRO A 90 -0.65 -1.97 3.25
N GLU A 91 -1.13 -1.14 2.33
CA GLU A 91 -2.54 -0.79 2.18
C GLU A 91 -3.38 -2.01 1.79
N VAL A 92 -2.89 -2.85 0.87
CA VAL A 92 -3.56 -4.10 0.46
C VAL A 92 -3.65 -5.06 1.62
N GLN A 93 -2.54 -5.27 2.33
CA GLN A 93 -2.51 -6.14 3.51
C GLN A 93 -3.45 -5.64 4.61
N ARG A 94 -3.54 -4.33 4.81
CA ARG A 94 -4.46 -3.70 5.77
C ARG A 94 -5.91 -3.88 5.33
N ALA A 95 -6.22 -3.62 4.07
CA ALA A 95 -7.54 -3.80 3.51
C ALA A 95 -8.04 -5.24 3.69
N HIS A 96 -7.20 -6.21 3.39
CA HIS A 96 -7.51 -7.63 3.57
C HIS A 96 -7.86 -7.96 5.02
N ARG A 97 -7.04 -7.53 5.98
CA ARG A 97 -7.35 -7.73 7.40
C ARG A 97 -8.65 -7.06 7.82
N LEU A 98 -8.91 -5.84 7.38
CA LEU A 98 -10.13 -5.10 7.72
C LEU A 98 -11.38 -5.74 7.14
N ALA A 99 -11.33 -6.23 5.91
CA ALA A 99 -12.45 -6.87 5.25
C ALA A 99 -12.86 -8.18 5.93
N TYR A 100 -11.89 -8.98 6.39
CA TYR A 100 -12.15 -10.35 6.83
C TYR A 100 -12.04 -10.58 8.34
N SER A 101 -11.41 -9.68 9.09
CA SER A 101 -11.14 -9.84 10.53
C SER A 101 -11.72 -8.73 11.41
N SER A 102 -12.44 -7.76 10.86
CA SER A 102 -13.05 -6.69 11.64
C SER A 102 -14.25 -7.19 12.45
N ARG A 103 -14.41 -6.68 13.69
CA ARG A 103 -15.59 -6.94 14.52
C ARG A 103 -16.86 -6.31 13.93
N ASP A 104 -16.74 -5.09 13.44
CA ASP A 104 -17.79 -4.42 12.67
C ASP A 104 -17.51 -4.68 11.19
N LYS A 105 -18.30 -5.56 10.60
CA LYS A 105 -18.13 -5.96 9.19
C LYS A 105 -18.34 -4.80 8.23
N THR A 106 -19.35 -3.98 8.45
CA THR A 106 -19.68 -2.87 7.56
C THR A 106 -18.59 -1.82 7.58
N GLU A 107 -18.15 -1.42 8.76
CA GLU A 107 -17.04 -0.47 8.90
C GLU A 107 -15.72 -1.07 8.39
N GLY A 108 -15.47 -2.35 8.66
CA GLY A 108 -14.31 -3.06 8.14
C GLY A 108 -14.25 -3.08 6.61
N MET A 109 -15.36 -3.35 5.96
CA MET A 109 -15.47 -3.31 4.49
C MET A 109 -15.29 -1.90 3.94
N ARG A 110 -15.88 -0.89 4.59
CA ARG A 110 -15.69 0.52 4.20
C ARG A 110 -14.22 0.94 4.29
N GLN A 111 -13.54 0.59 5.36
CA GLN A 111 -12.12 0.88 5.54
C GLN A 111 -11.24 0.09 4.56
N ALA A 112 -11.61 -1.15 4.26
CA ALA A 112 -10.93 -1.95 3.25
C ALA A 112 -11.03 -1.30 1.87
N LEU A 113 -12.21 -0.85 1.47
CA LEU A 113 -12.42 -0.17 0.19
C LEU A 113 -11.55 1.09 0.07
N LEU A 114 -11.47 1.90 1.14
CA LEU A 114 -10.63 3.10 1.17
C LEU A 114 -9.13 2.78 1.00
N ASN A 115 -8.66 1.68 1.61
CA ASN A 115 -7.27 1.24 1.44
C ASN A 115 -7.01 0.73 0.02
N TYR A 116 -7.93 -0.02 -0.58
CA TYR A 116 -7.83 -0.45 -1.98
C TYR A 116 -7.84 0.74 -2.93
N ARG A 117 -8.70 1.74 -2.68
CA ARG A 117 -8.73 2.99 -3.45
C ARG A 117 -7.37 3.68 -3.46
N ALA A 118 -6.73 3.82 -2.29
CA ALA A 118 -5.42 4.45 -2.19
C ALA A 118 -4.36 3.74 -3.05
N VAL A 119 -4.43 2.41 -3.16
CA VAL A 119 -3.54 1.62 -4.03
C VAL A 119 -3.83 1.88 -5.50
N VAL A 120 -5.11 1.85 -5.91
CA VAL A 120 -5.50 2.11 -7.30
C VAL A 120 -5.07 3.51 -7.71
N GLU A 121 -5.38 4.53 -6.92
CA GLU A 121 -4.98 5.92 -7.19
C GLU A 121 -3.46 6.07 -7.28
N GLY A 122 -2.71 5.42 -6.40
CA GLY A 122 -1.24 5.43 -6.42
C GLY A 122 -0.66 4.72 -7.65
N MET A 123 -1.28 3.64 -8.10
CA MET A 123 -0.81 2.84 -9.23
C MET A 123 -1.23 3.41 -10.58
N VAL A 124 -2.42 3.99 -10.68
CA VAL A 124 -2.98 4.57 -11.91
C VAL A 124 -2.55 6.02 -12.08
N GLY A 125 -2.49 6.80 -11.00
CA GLY A 125 -2.17 8.24 -11.03
C GLY A 125 -0.67 8.58 -11.01
N SER A 126 0.22 7.63 -10.73
CA SER A 126 1.66 7.89 -10.60
C SER A 126 2.33 8.40 -11.88
N GLU A 127 1.79 8.08 -13.04
CA GLU A 127 2.31 8.52 -14.32
C GLU A 127 1.96 9.96 -14.68
N ASP A 128 0.77 10.41 -14.30
CA ASP A 128 0.39 11.82 -14.49
C ASP A 128 1.28 12.75 -13.66
N LYS A 129 1.66 12.31 -12.47
CA LYS A 129 2.59 13.05 -11.63
C LYS A 129 3.99 13.07 -12.24
N ALA A 130 4.49 11.93 -12.71
CA ALA A 130 5.79 11.83 -13.37
C ALA A 130 5.83 12.67 -14.67
N ARG A 131 4.77 12.62 -15.50
CA ARG A 131 4.64 13.47 -16.70
C ARG A 131 4.61 14.96 -16.37
N ARG A 132 3.89 15.37 -15.33
CA ARG A 132 3.84 16.78 -14.92
C ARG A 132 5.20 17.27 -14.41
N GLU A 133 5.93 16.43 -13.68
CA GLU A 133 7.28 16.73 -13.21
C GLU A 133 8.27 16.81 -14.38
N GLN A 134 8.17 15.90 -15.36
CA GLN A 134 9.01 15.92 -16.55
C GLN A 134 8.74 17.17 -17.41
N ARG A 135 7.47 17.50 -17.66
CA ARG A 135 7.11 18.76 -18.36
C ARG A 135 7.60 20.01 -17.62
N ARG A 136 7.55 20.01 -16.28
CA ARG A 136 8.13 21.12 -15.49
C ARG A 136 9.63 21.28 -15.70
N ARG A 137 10.36 20.16 -15.78
CA ARG A 137 11.81 20.18 -16.02
C ARG A 137 12.16 20.64 -17.45
N GLU A 138 11.34 20.27 -18.42
CA GLU A 138 11.53 20.67 -19.83
C GLU A 138 11.19 22.15 -20.08
N MET A 139 10.34 22.75 -19.23
CA MET A 139 9.96 24.16 -19.32
C MET A 139 10.78 25.10 -18.42
N ALA A 140 11.64 24.56 -17.58
CA ALA A 140 12.55 25.31 -16.71
C ALA A 140 13.93 25.45 -17.35
#